data_9b6578c177e1a1eeb47ac55bc221f132
#
_entry.id   9b6578c177e1a1eeb47ac55bc221f132
#
_cell.length_a   1.000
_cell.length_b   1.000
_cell.length_c   1.000
_cell.angle_alpha   90.00
_cell.angle_beta   90.00
_cell.angle_gamma   90.00
#
_symmetry.space_group_name_H-M   'P 1'
#
loop_
_entity.id
_entity.type
_entity.pdbx_description
1 polymer ?
#
loop_
_entity_poly.entity_id
_entity_poly.type
_entity_poly.pdbx_seq_one_letter_code
_entity_poly.pdbx_strand_id
1 'polypeptide(L)'
;MAKVDSAAALLSRLQSADLNVYPYRCVVVRNRHASCMRCAQACTSGAISVEDGAVNVDPDLCVGCGTCATVCPTCALEARHPADAELAVRAHEALEACGDTLVVACDSLWRRNADAIDATRAVHVTCLGRVEESLLVDAAARGVKRILLVHGPCECCPRSPGMHTYAEVVDNANLLLETWGSPARVEVREKLPRCVRLADTDERPVQAGPGFDSSRREVFSQVGDTVAGMFVPQDEQGVHAVEQGAVDAAQAGASADQAPGALKAMLDGTLPHFLPDRRERLLDALAELGEPAEAAIETRLWGRVNIDVVRCKGCLMCATFCPTGAIAKVEGEDGDVVLEHRPADCVKCRCCTDVCPTDALTLYEDVLSSEVAGGCVTESFEMPRVRDRRGGPHTMLSALKK
;
A
#
# COMPACT_ATOMS: atom_id res chain seq x y z
N MET A 1 32.58 -10.73 -17.69
CA MET A 1 31.93 -9.43 -17.84
C MET A 1 30.39 -9.53 -17.99
N ALA A 2 29.85 -10.52 -18.69
CA ALA A 2 28.38 -10.63 -18.90
C ALA A 2 27.51 -10.87 -17.63
N LYS A 3 28.06 -11.31 -16.51
CA LYS A 3 27.31 -11.56 -15.26
C LYS A 3 27.05 -10.32 -14.40
N VAL A 4 27.83 -9.28 -14.55
CA VAL A 4 27.67 -8.04 -13.77
C VAL A 4 26.57 -7.17 -14.38
N ASP A 5 26.49 -7.13 -15.71
CA ASP A 5 25.45 -6.39 -16.44
C ASP A 5 24.05 -6.96 -16.19
N SER A 6 23.96 -8.30 -15.99
CA SER A 6 22.67 -8.96 -15.68
C SER A 6 22.17 -8.67 -14.25
N ALA A 7 23.07 -8.53 -13.26
CA ALA A 7 22.69 -8.20 -11.89
C ALA A 7 22.28 -6.72 -11.75
N ALA A 8 22.97 -5.81 -12.40
CA ALA A 8 22.61 -4.39 -12.45
C ALA A 8 21.28 -4.17 -13.20
N ALA A 9 21.08 -4.86 -14.32
CA ALA A 9 19.83 -4.84 -15.06
C ALA A 9 18.65 -5.48 -14.28
N LEU A 10 18.93 -6.51 -13.46
CA LEU A 10 17.93 -7.09 -12.56
C LEU A 10 17.58 -6.16 -11.41
N LEU A 11 18.58 -5.49 -10.81
CA LEU A 11 18.38 -4.50 -9.75
C LEU A 11 17.64 -3.26 -10.26
N SER A 12 17.91 -2.81 -11.47
CA SER A 12 17.18 -1.69 -12.10
C SER A 12 15.74 -2.02 -12.42
N ARG A 13 15.42 -3.30 -12.71
CA ARG A 13 14.03 -3.78 -12.91
C ARG A 13 13.25 -3.90 -11.61
N LEU A 14 13.93 -4.05 -10.48
CA LEU A 14 13.31 -4.13 -9.14
C LEU A 14 13.08 -2.75 -8.50
N GLN A 15 13.70 -1.71 -9.01
CA GLN A 15 13.62 -0.36 -8.48
C GLN A 15 13.34 0.64 -9.60
N SER A 16 12.07 0.96 -9.81
CA SER A 16 11.76 2.19 -10.55
C SER A 16 12.04 3.41 -9.66
N ALA A 17 12.25 4.57 -10.26
CA ALA A 17 12.41 5.82 -9.50
C ALA A 17 11.20 6.08 -8.58
N ASP A 18 10.01 5.56 -8.94
CA ASP A 18 8.73 5.88 -8.33
C ASP A 18 8.17 4.77 -7.41
N LEU A 19 8.71 3.53 -7.48
CA LEU A 19 8.21 2.38 -6.74
C LEU A 19 9.33 1.59 -6.05
N ASN A 20 9.08 1.20 -4.81
CA ASN A 20 9.82 0.14 -4.13
C ASN A 20 9.07 -1.19 -4.34
N VAL A 21 9.81 -2.24 -4.68
CA VAL A 21 9.28 -3.60 -4.79
C VAL A 21 9.90 -4.46 -3.71
N TYR A 22 9.06 -5.07 -2.88
CA TYR A 22 9.45 -6.01 -1.82
C TYR A 22 9.03 -7.43 -2.22
N PRO A 23 9.88 -8.19 -2.93
CA PRO A 23 9.49 -9.49 -3.49
C PRO A 23 9.01 -10.46 -2.42
N TYR A 24 9.61 -10.46 -1.22
CA TYR A 24 9.24 -11.35 -0.11
C TYR A 24 7.81 -11.11 0.43
N ARG A 25 7.21 -9.93 0.19
CA ARG A 25 5.82 -9.62 0.54
C ARG A 25 4.84 -10.10 -0.54
N CYS A 26 5.28 -10.26 -1.78
CA CYS A 26 4.41 -10.60 -2.90
C CYS A 26 3.94 -12.07 -2.84
N VAL A 27 2.63 -12.28 -2.88
CA VAL A 27 2.04 -13.62 -2.82
C VAL A 27 2.45 -14.51 -4.00
N VAL A 28 2.67 -13.94 -5.18
CA VAL A 28 3.13 -14.67 -6.36
C VAL A 28 4.58 -15.15 -6.21
N VAL A 29 5.42 -14.33 -5.56
CA VAL A 29 6.80 -14.72 -5.24
C VAL A 29 6.84 -15.77 -4.12
N ARG A 30 5.94 -15.65 -3.14
CA ARG A 30 5.83 -16.59 -2.01
C ARG A 30 5.30 -17.95 -2.46
N ASN A 31 4.39 -17.97 -3.42
CA ASN A 31 3.69 -19.17 -3.87
C ASN A 31 3.54 -19.16 -5.40
N ARG A 32 4.22 -20.08 -6.07
CA ARG A 32 4.17 -20.23 -7.53
C ARG A 32 2.78 -20.56 -8.09
N HIS A 33 1.84 -20.98 -7.25
CA HIS A 33 0.45 -21.26 -7.62
C HIS A 33 -0.46 -20.05 -7.39
N ALA A 34 0.05 -18.96 -6.79
CA ALA A 34 -0.75 -17.77 -6.59
C ALA A 34 -1.09 -17.08 -7.91
N SER A 35 -2.34 -16.68 -8.04
CA SER A 35 -2.93 -16.11 -9.24
C SER A 35 -3.09 -14.58 -9.19
N CYS A 36 -2.49 -13.91 -8.20
CA CYS A 36 -2.67 -12.49 -7.99
C CYS A 36 -2.09 -11.63 -9.12
N MET A 37 -2.96 -10.83 -9.77
CA MET A 37 -2.61 -9.90 -10.84
C MET A 37 -3.04 -8.46 -10.54
N ARG A 38 -3.41 -8.13 -9.29
CA ARG A 38 -4.03 -6.84 -8.93
C ARG A 38 -3.19 -5.64 -9.37
N CYS A 39 -1.88 -5.66 -9.12
CA CYS A 39 -1.00 -4.55 -9.47
C CYS A 39 -0.87 -4.35 -10.99
N ALA A 40 -0.78 -5.43 -11.76
CA ALA A 40 -0.72 -5.36 -13.22
C ALA A 40 -2.05 -4.88 -13.82
N GLN A 41 -3.18 -5.39 -13.31
CA GLN A 41 -4.53 -4.99 -13.75
C GLN A 41 -4.85 -3.52 -13.45
N ALA A 42 -4.37 -3.02 -12.31
CA ALA A 42 -4.57 -1.63 -11.89
C ALA A 42 -3.52 -0.66 -12.46
N CYS A 43 -2.49 -1.14 -13.14
CA CYS A 43 -1.45 -0.29 -13.69
C CYS A 43 -1.99 0.60 -14.79
N THR A 44 -1.95 1.92 -14.57
CA THR A 44 -2.53 2.89 -15.50
C THR A 44 -1.72 3.06 -16.79
N SER A 45 -0.46 2.65 -16.79
CA SER A 45 0.47 2.78 -17.94
C SER A 45 0.92 1.45 -18.51
N GLY A 46 0.48 0.31 -17.93
CA GLY A 46 0.94 -1.02 -18.35
C GLY A 46 2.39 -1.34 -17.99
N ALA A 47 2.99 -0.59 -17.07
CA ALA A 47 4.38 -0.75 -16.65
C ALA A 47 4.65 -2.02 -15.82
N ILE A 48 3.60 -2.73 -15.36
CA ILE A 48 3.76 -3.89 -14.46
C ILE A 48 3.39 -5.17 -15.17
N SER A 49 4.31 -6.14 -15.17
CA SER A 49 4.03 -7.53 -15.51
C SER A 49 4.27 -8.46 -14.33
N VAL A 50 3.52 -9.57 -14.30
CA VAL A 50 3.66 -10.63 -13.29
C VAL A 50 3.84 -11.94 -14.07
N GLU A 51 5.08 -12.41 -14.13
CA GLU A 51 5.47 -13.57 -14.93
C GLU A 51 6.49 -14.41 -14.16
N ASP A 52 6.46 -15.71 -14.33
CA ASP A 52 7.42 -16.66 -13.76
C ASP A 52 7.65 -16.52 -12.24
N GLY A 53 6.60 -16.17 -11.50
CA GLY A 53 6.68 -15.97 -10.05
C GLY A 53 7.41 -14.68 -9.65
N ALA A 54 7.51 -13.71 -10.54
CA ALA A 54 8.13 -12.40 -10.30
C ALA A 54 7.19 -11.25 -10.69
N VAL A 55 7.37 -10.12 -10.02
CA VAL A 55 6.76 -8.84 -10.38
C VAL A 55 7.84 -7.98 -11.00
N ASN A 56 7.64 -7.57 -12.24
CA ASN A 56 8.55 -6.70 -12.97
C ASN A 56 7.89 -5.34 -13.18
N VAL A 57 8.68 -4.29 -13.02
CA VAL A 57 8.25 -2.91 -13.29
C VAL A 57 9.15 -2.34 -14.37
N ASP A 58 8.55 -1.90 -15.47
CA ASP A 58 9.25 -1.16 -16.52
C ASP A 58 9.37 0.30 -16.08
N PRO A 59 10.60 0.79 -15.80
CA PRO A 59 10.81 2.15 -15.32
C PRO A 59 10.49 3.20 -16.38
N ASP A 60 10.60 2.88 -17.66
CA ASP A 60 10.35 3.82 -18.76
C ASP A 60 8.86 4.03 -19.00
N LEU A 61 8.03 3.04 -18.64
CA LEU A 61 6.57 3.12 -18.71
C LEU A 61 5.93 3.59 -17.41
N CYS A 62 6.63 3.48 -16.28
CA CYS A 62 6.08 3.86 -14.99
C CYS A 62 5.88 5.39 -14.89
N VAL A 63 4.65 5.80 -14.60
CA VAL A 63 4.26 7.22 -14.46
C VAL A 63 4.11 7.67 -13.01
N GLY A 64 4.56 6.90 -12.05
CA GLY A 64 4.55 7.25 -10.62
C GLY A 64 3.16 7.50 -10.04
N CYS A 65 2.09 6.95 -10.63
CA CYS A 65 0.71 7.23 -10.18
C CYS A 65 0.36 6.59 -8.82
N GLY A 66 1.09 5.55 -8.38
CA GLY A 66 0.91 4.89 -7.10
C GLY A 66 -0.28 3.95 -6.99
N THR A 67 -1.11 3.81 -8.02
CA THR A 67 -2.33 2.97 -8.01
C THR A 67 -2.02 1.50 -7.70
N CYS A 68 -0.93 0.96 -8.24
CA CYS A 68 -0.49 -0.42 -7.99
C CYS A 68 -0.11 -0.67 -6.52
N ALA A 69 0.44 0.34 -5.84
CA ALA A 69 0.72 0.27 -4.41
C ALA A 69 -0.57 0.21 -3.60
N THR A 70 -1.58 1.00 -3.98
CA THR A 70 -2.90 1.04 -3.31
C THR A 70 -3.64 -0.29 -3.39
N VAL A 71 -3.62 -0.97 -4.54
CA VAL A 71 -4.33 -2.25 -4.71
C VAL A 71 -3.57 -3.45 -4.19
N CYS A 72 -2.29 -3.30 -3.84
CA CYS A 72 -1.49 -4.42 -3.36
C CYS A 72 -1.89 -4.80 -1.92
N PRO A 73 -2.49 -5.99 -1.69
CA PRO A 73 -3.02 -6.34 -0.37
C PRO A 73 -1.92 -6.57 0.66
N THR A 74 -0.72 -6.89 0.21
CA THR A 74 0.44 -7.20 1.05
C THR A 74 1.49 -6.10 1.07
N CYS A 75 1.20 -4.91 0.52
CA CYS A 75 2.17 -3.82 0.38
C CYS A 75 3.53 -4.28 -0.17
N ALA A 76 3.50 -5.23 -1.12
CA ALA A 76 4.70 -5.65 -1.84
C ALA A 76 5.20 -4.56 -2.81
N LEU A 77 4.35 -3.62 -3.15
CA LEU A 77 4.65 -2.43 -3.93
C LEU A 77 4.34 -1.21 -3.05
N GLU A 78 5.30 -0.32 -2.94
CA GLU A 78 5.14 0.96 -2.23
C GLU A 78 5.53 2.12 -3.15
N ALA A 79 4.71 3.16 -3.19
CA ALA A 79 5.05 4.39 -3.90
C ALA A 79 6.14 5.14 -3.12
N ARG A 80 7.09 5.73 -3.85
CA ARG A 80 8.20 6.51 -3.28
C ARG A 80 7.86 7.99 -3.15
N HIS A 81 7.01 8.50 -4.06
CA HIS A 81 6.71 9.93 -4.15
C HIS A 81 5.22 10.18 -4.33
N PRO A 82 4.50 10.55 -3.27
CA PRO A 82 4.90 10.48 -1.85
C PRO A 82 4.88 9.04 -1.33
N ALA A 83 5.81 8.71 -0.43
CA ALA A 83 5.76 7.49 0.36
C ALA A 83 4.54 7.53 1.32
N ASP A 84 4.11 6.37 1.86
CA ASP A 84 2.94 6.30 2.74
C ASP A 84 3.09 7.19 3.98
N ALA A 85 4.26 7.19 4.62
CA ALA A 85 4.55 8.03 5.77
C ALA A 85 4.54 9.54 5.41
N GLU A 86 5.11 9.90 4.27
CA GLU A 86 5.12 11.27 3.77
C GLU A 86 3.70 11.75 3.46
N LEU A 87 2.88 10.88 2.85
CA LEU A 87 1.48 11.19 2.55
C LEU A 87 0.67 11.43 3.83
N ALA A 88 0.89 10.63 4.87
CA ALA A 88 0.26 10.81 6.17
C ALA A 88 0.68 12.15 6.83
N VAL A 89 1.98 12.48 6.83
CA VAL A 89 2.46 13.76 7.36
C VAL A 89 1.84 14.94 6.62
N ARG A 90 1.85 14.93 5.29
CA ARG A 90 1.23 16.00 4.48
C ARG A 90 -0.29 16.12 4.73
N ALA A 91 -0.97 15.01 4.99
CA ALA A 91 -2.38 15.03 5.33
C ALA A 91 -2.61 15.70 6.69
N HIS A 92 -1.78 15.41 7.69
CA HIS A 92 -1.86 16.05 9.01
C HIS A 92 -1.59 17.56 8.93
N GLU A 93 -0.54 17.99 8.22
CA GLU A 93 -0.23 19.41 8.01
C GLU A 93 -1.39 20.15 7.31
N ALA A 94 -1.98 19.55 6.29
CA ALA A 94 -3.13 20.12 5.60
C ALA A 94 -4.37 20.23 6.50
N LEU A 95 -4.57 19.28 7.42
CA LEU A 95 -5.64 19.30 8.41
C LEU A 95 -5.47 20.43 9.43
N GLU A 96 -4.26 20.61 9.95
CA GLU A 96 -3.96 21.73 10.87
C GLU A 96 -4.28 23.09 10.23
N ALA A 97 -4.06 23.22 8.91
CA ALA A 97 -4.33 24.43 8.16
C ALA A 97 -5.81 24.64 7.80
N CYS A 98 -6.59 23.56 7.63
CA CYS A 98 -7.99 23.60 7.15
C CYS A 98 -9.04 23.26 8.21
N GLY A 99 -8.64 22.78 9.38
CA GLY A 99 -9.54 22.46 10.50
C GLY A 99 -10.27 21.13 10.31
N ASP A 100 -11.51 21.15 9.84
CA ASP A 100 -12.38 19.96 9.77
C ASP A 100 -12.48 19.31 8.37
N THR A 101 -11.66 19.77 7.43
CA THR A 101 -11.74 19.32 6.03
C THR A 101 -10.36 18.92 5.50
N LEU A 102 -10.21 17.65 5.08
CA LEU A 102 -9.03 17.18 4.33
C LEU A 102 -9.32 17.29 2.83
N VAL A 103 -8.41 17.87 2.08
CA VAL A 103 -8.48 17.93 0.62
C VAL A 103 -7.29 17.23 -0.01
N VAL A 104 -7.54 16.22 -0.84
CA VAL A 104 -6.52 15.54 -1.63
C VAL A 104 -6.80 15.82 -3.10
N ALA A 105 -5.82 16.37 -3.81
CA ALA A 105 -5.97 16.80 -5.20
C ALA A 105 -5.00 16.06 -6.14
N CYS A 106 -5.50 15.61 -7.30
CA CYS A 106 -4.66 14.98 -8.31
C CYS A 106 -3.86 16.01 -9.09
N ASP A 107 -2.75 15.57 -9.68
CA ASP A 107 -1.84 16.37 -10.50
C ASP A 107 -2.55 17.13 -11.63
N SER A 108 -3.51 16.50 -12.30
CA SER A 108 -4.26 17.15 -13.39
C SER A 108 -5.07 18.36 -12.91
N LEU A 109 -5.68 18.30 -11.73
CA LEU A 109 -6.36 19.43 -11.13
C LEU A 109 -5.36 20.46 -10.62
N TRP A 110 -4.31 19.99 -9.93
CA TRP A 110 -3.28 20.83 -9.34
C TRP A 110 -2.65 21.77 -10.37
N ARG A 111 -2.17 21.23 -11.48
CA ARG A 111 -1.55 22.04 -12.56
C ARG A 111 -2.46 23.08 -13.17
N ARG A 112 -3.77 22.80 -13.24
CA ARG A 112 -4.76 23.77 -13.79
C ARG A 112 -5.07 24.91 -12.85
N ASN A 113 -4.78 24.74 -11.55
CA ASN A 113 -5.09 25.71 -10.51
C ASN A 113 -3.85 26.08 -9.70
N ALA A 114 -2.64 25.93 -10.26
CA ALA A 114 -1.40 26.10 -9.53
C ALA A 114 -1.30 27.49 -8.86
N ASP A 115 -1.78 28.52 -9.52
CA ASP A 115 -1.78 29.91 -9.02
C ASP A 115 -2.91 30.19 -8.01
N ALA A 116 -3.84 29.26 -7.83
CA ALA A 116 -5.02 29.42 -6.99
C ALA A 116 -5.08 28.48 -5.78
N ILE A 117 -4.20 27.47 -5.75
CA ILE A 117 -4.16 26.48 -4.66
C ILE A 117 -3.18 26.93 -3.60
N ASP A 118 -3.62 26.92 -2.34
CA ASP A 118 -2.74 26.99 -1.18
C ASP A 118 -2.18 25.58 -0.90
N ALA A 119 -0.91 25.39 -1.21
CA ALA A 119 -0.21 24.10 -1.09
C ALA A 119 -0.10 23.60 0.36
N THR A 120 -0.30 24.46 1.35
CA THR A 120 -0.28 24.07 2.77
C THR A 120 -1.62 23.48 3.23
N ARG A 121 -2.68 23.65 2.44
CA ARG A 121 -4.05 23.28 2.79
C ARG A 121 -4.57 22.08 2.01
N ALA A 122 -3.81 21.55 1.06
CA ALA A 122 -4.20 20.43 0.23
C ALA A 122 -3.06 19.46 0.01
N VAL A 123 -3.37 18.19 -0.01
CA VAL A 123 -2.43 17.12 -0.31
C VAL A 123 -2.38 16.90 -1.81
N HIS A 124 -1.21 16.99 -2.40
CA HIS A 124 -0.98 16.71 -3.81
C HIS A 124 -0.60 15.24 -4.03
N VAL A 125 -1.27 14.59 -4.96
CA VAL A 125 -0.94 13.23 -5.45
C VAL A 125 -0.93 13.19 -6.97
N THR A 126 -0.10 12.34 -7.55
CA THR A 126 -0.02 12.17 -9.01
C THR A 126 -1.36 11.72 -9.59
N CYS A 127 -2.05 10.80 -8.92
CA CYS A 127 -3.39 10.31 -9.25
C CYS A 127 -4.13 9.99 -7.96
N LEU A 128 -5.44 10.21 -7.89
CA LEU A 128 -6.24 9.81 -6.72
C LEU A 128 -6.24 8.30 -6.48
N GLY A 129 -5.91 7.48 -7.49
CA GLY A 129 -5.68 6.04 -7.31
C GLY A 129 -4.56 5.70 -6.32
N ARG A 130 -3.75 6.69 -5.89
CA ARG A 130 -2.75 6.57 -4.83
C ARG A 130 -3.35 6.58 -3.43
N VAL A 131 -4.53 7.17 -3.27
CA VAL A 131 -5.21 7.27 -1.97
C VAL A 131 -5.69 5.89 -1.53
N GLU A 132 -5.59 5.62 -0.25
CA GLU A 132 -5.99 4.33 0.33
C GLU A 132 -6.80 4.53 1.61
N GLU A 133 -7.51 3.50 2.05
CA GLU A 133 -8.51 3.59 3.11
C GLU A 133 -7.90 4.00 4.44
N SER A 134 -6.68 3.54 4.78
CA SER A 134 -6.09 3.86 6.08
C SER A 134 -5.84 5.35 6.26
N LEU A 135 -5.46 6.06 5.18
CA LEU A 135 -5.29 7.52 5.20
C LEU A 135 -6.62 8.25 5.47
N LEU A 136 -7.70 7.78 4.85
CA LEU A 136 -9.02 8.42 4.94
C LEU A 136 -9.67 8.18 6.32
N VAL A 137 -9.54 6.95 6.83
CA VAL A 137 -10.08 6.59 8.15
C VAL A 137 -9.26 7.23 9.27
N ASP A 138 -7.92 7.29 9.16
CA ASP A 138 -7.07 8.02 10.11
C ASP A 138 -7.42 9.51 10.18
N ALA A 139 -7.68 10.15 9.04
CA ALA A 139 -8.14 11.53 9.04
C ALA A 139 -9.48 11.70 9.78
N ALA A 140 -10.42 10.77 9.59
CA ALA A 140 -11.69 10.80 10.30
C ALA A 140 -11.55 10.56 11.81
N ALA A 141 -10.67 9.64 12.24
CA ALA A 141 -10.34 9.39 13.64
C ALA A 141 -9.79 10.65 14.32
N ARG A 142 -9.05 11.48 13.59
CA ARG A 142 -8.55 12.78 14.06
C ARG A 142 -9.60 13.90 14.06
N GLY A 143 -10.88 13.58 13.82
CA GLY A 143 -11.99 14.52 13.93
C GLY A 143 -12.34 15.26 12.64
N VAL A 144 -11.78 14.87 11.50
CA VAL A 144 -12.16 15.40 10.20
C VAL A 144 -13.59 15.01 9.88
N LYS A 145 -14.40 15.98 9.42
CA LYS A 145 -15.81 15.74 9.06
C LYS A 145 -15.99 15.56 7.57
N ARG A 146 -15.12 16.17 6.77
CA ARG A 146 -15.22 16.14 5.32
C ARG A 146 -13.88 15.81 4.68
N ILE A 147 -13.86 14.78 3.88
CA ILE A 147 -12.68 14.37 3.13
C ILE A 147 -13.03 14.52 1.65
N LEU A 148 -12.32 15.41 0.97
CA LEU A 148 -12.61 15.77 -0.41
C LEU A 148 -11.49 15.26 -1.32
N LEU A 149 -11.79 14.29 -2.16
CA LEU A 149 -10.91 13.85 -3.22
C LEU A 149 -11.23 14.66 -4.49
N VAL A 150 -10.29 15.48 -4.93
CA VAL A 150 -10.56 16.43 -6.02
C VAL A 150 -9.74 16.10 -7.26
N HIS A 151 -10.42 15.87 -8.39
CA HIS A 151 -9.77 15.48 -9.64
C HIS A 151 -10.04 16.45 -10.79
N GLY A 152 -9.14 16.45 -11.77
CA GLY A 152 -9.37 17.03 -13.08
C GLY A 152 -10.21 16.09 -13.96
N PRO A 153 -10.39 16.39 -15.24
CA PRO A 153 -11.13 15.53 -16.15
C PRO A 153 -10.39 14.20 -16.36
N CYS A 154 -10.86 13.15 -15.69
CA CYS A 154 -10.30 11.80 -15.80
C CYS A 154 -10.46 11.21 -17.20
N GLU A 155 -11.52 11.57 -17.93
CA GLU A 155 -11.82 11.07 -19.29
C GLU A 155 -10.67 11.31 -20.28
N CYS A 156 -9.95 12.43 -20.13
CA CYS A 156 -8.82 12.79 -20.99
C CYS A 156 -7.47 12.53 -20.32
N CYS A 157 -7.44 11.88 -19.15
CA CYS A 157 -6.22 11.66 -18.39
C CYS A 157 -5.58 10.32 -18.79
N PRO A 158 -4.26 10.28 -19.08
CA PRO A 158 -3.58 9.00 -19.35
C PRO A 158 -3.62 8.04 -18.15
N ARG A 159 -3.94 8.53 -16.94
CA ARG A 159 -4.09 7.75 -15.71
C ARG A 159 -5.55 7.43 -15.37
N SER A 160 -6.47 7.54 -16.34
CA SER A 160 -7.92 7.30 -16.14
C SER A 160 -8.25 5.96 -15.48
N PRO A 161 -7.55 4.83 -15.72
CA PRO A 161 -7.83 3.58 -15.01
C PRO A 161 -7.73 3.67 -13.49
N GLY A 162 -6.94 4.61 -12.96
CA GLY A 162 -6.88 4.87 -11.51
C GLY A 162 -8.20 5.33 -10.89
N MET A 163 -9.17 5.73 -11.72
CA MET A 163 -10.52 6.10 -11.28
C MET A 163 -11.24 4.92 -10.63
N HIS A 164 -11.11 3.73 -11.17
CA HIS A 164 -11.73 2.53 -10.59
C HIS A 164 -11.18 2.24 -9.19
N THR A 165 -9.87 2.45 -9.00
CA THR A 165 -9.23 2.21 -7.70
C THR A 165 -9.71 3.20 -6.65
N TYR A 166 -9.69 4.52 -6.92
CA TYR A 166 -10.14 5.46 -5.89
C TYR A 166 -11.65 5.40 -5.64
N ALA A 167 -12.47 5.03 -6.62
CA ALA A 167 -13.90 4.83 -6.40
C ALA A 167 -14.13 3.69 -5.38
N GLU A 168 -13.49 2.54 -5.57
CA GLU A 168 -13.55 1.42 -4.62
C GLU A 168 -13.04 1.82 -3.23
N VAL A 169 -11.94 2.59 -3.14
CA VAL A 169 -11.41 3.11 -1.88
C VAL A 169 -12.41 4.02 -1.18
N VAL A 170 -13.09 4.92 -1.91
CA VAL A 170 -14.13 5.81 -1.37
C VAL A 170 -15.31 5.01 -0.82
N ASP A 171 -15.79 4.03 -1.57
CA ASP A 171 -16.91 3.18 -1.15
C ASP A 171 -16.55 2.40 0.12
N ASN A 172 -15.38 1.77 0.15
CA ASN A 172 -14.88 1.05 1.33
C ASN A 172 -14.70 1.98 2.53
N ALA A 173 -14.07 3.14 2.35
CA ALA A 173 -13.85 4.08 3.45
C ALA A 173 -15.18 4.60 4.02
N ASN A 174 -16.15 4.95 3.16
CA ASN A 174 -17.46 5.40 3.62
C ASN A 174 -18.25 4.29 4.33
N LEU A 175 -18.16 3.03 3.86
CA LEU A 175 -18.75 1.88 4.54
C LEU A 175 -18.16 1.70 5.95
N LEU A 176 -16.83 1.78 6.08
CA LEU A 176 -16.16 1.68 7.38
C LEU A 176 -16.57 2.83 8.30
N LEU A 177 -16.54 4.07 7.83
CA LEU A 177 -16.91 5.25 8.61
C LEU A 177 -18.37 5.17 9.08
N GLU A 178 -19.27 4.67 8.25
CA GLU A 178 -20.67 4.46 8.62
C GLU A 178 -20.83 3.37 9.68
N THR A 179 -20.15 2.22 9.48
CA THR A 179 -20.20 1.09 10.42
C THR A 179 -19.64 1.46 11.80
N TRP A 180 -18.60 2.31 11.85
CA TRP A 180 -18.03 2.83 13.10
C TRP A 180 -18.70 4.10 13.62
N GLY A 181 -19.86 4.48 13.06
CA GLY A 181 -20.66 5.61 13.53
C GLY A 181 -19.99 6.98 13.36
N SER A 182 -18.96 7.10 12.55
CA SER A 182 -18.28 8.37 12.27
C SER A 182 -19.17 9.30 11.45
N PRO A 183 -19.26 10.60 11.80
CA PRO A 183 -19.95 11.58 10.97
C PRO A 183 -19.16 11.99 9.73
N ALA A 184 -17.90 11.58 9.63
CA ALA A 184 -17.04 11.88 8.50
C ALA A 184 -17.53 11.25 7.22
N ARG A 185 -17.32 11.94 6.07
CA ARG A 185 -17.68 11.41 4.75
C ARG A 185 -16.57 11.75 3.74
N VAL A 186 -16.30 10.80 2.89
CA VAL A 186 -15.41 10.95 1.74
C VAL A 186 -16.23 11.28 0.51
N GLU A 187 -15.93 12.39 -0.12
CA GLU A 187 -16.63 12.88 -1.32
C GLU A 187 -15.64 13.09 -2.46
N VAL A 188 -16.05 12.75 -3.68
CA VAL A 188 -15.29 13.02 -4.90
C VAL A 188 -15.82 14.29 -5.57
N ARG A 189 -14.93 15.19 -5.99
CA ARG A 189 -15.28 16.45 -6.59
C ARG A 189 -14.38 16.83 -7.77
N GLU A 190 -14.91 17.58 -8.72
CA GLU A 190 -14.15 18.10 -9.86
C GLU A 190 -13.69 19.56 -9.67
N LYS A 191 -14.26 20.25 -8.71
CA LYS A 191 -14.00 21.67 -8.48
C LYS A 191 -13.21 21.87 -7.21
N LEU A 192 -12.21 22.73 -7.29
CA LEU A 192 -11.39 23.12 -6.13
C LEU A 192 -12.26 23.78 -5.05
N PRO A 193 -12.27 23.23 -3.81
CA PRO A 193 -13.02 23.82 -2.70
C PRO A 193 -12.45 25.18 -2.31
N ARG A 194 -13.31 26.04 -1.75
CA ARG A 194 -12.90 27.39 -1.32
C ARG A 194 -11.85 27.38 -0.21
N CYS A 195 -11.90 26.38 0.68
CA CYS A 195 -10.98 26.28 1.85
C CYS A 195 -9.51 26.11 1.47
N VAL A 196 -9.22 25.65 0.26
CA VAL A 196 -7.84 25.47 -0.23
C VAL A 196 -7.44 26.47 -1.31
N ARG A 197 -8.28 27.48 -1.56
CA ARG A 197 -7.90 28.57 -2.46
C ARG A 197 -7.06 29.58 -1.71
N LEU A 198 -6.04 30.07 -2.38
CA LEU A 198 -5.38 31.30 -1.93
C LEU A 198 -6.44 32.38 -1.77
N ALA A 199 -6.40 33.10 -0.68
CA ALA A 199 -7.28 34.25 -0.50
C ALA A 199 -7.09 35.15 -1.73
N ASP A 200 -8.19 35.49 -2.40
CA ASP A 200 -8.15 36.52 -3.41
C ASP A 200 -7.57 37.77 -2.73
N THR A 201 -6.33 38.07 -3.07
CA THR A 201 -5.80 39.41 -2.80
C THR A 201 -6.51 40.32 -3.78
N ASP A 202 -7.77 40.60 -3.48
CA ASP A 202 -8.43 41.78 -4.02
C ASP A 202 -7.56 42.97 -3.68
N GLU A 203 -7.12 43.67 -4.71
CA GLU A 203 -6.29 44.86 -4.76
C GLU A 203 -4.84 44.66 -5.22
N ARG A 204 -4.70 44.17 -6.47
CA ARG A 204 -3.71 44.76 -7.34
C ARG A 204 -4.39 45.27 -8.61
N PRO A 205 -4.46 46.59 -8.79
CA PRO A 205 -4.79 47.14 -10.08
C PRO A 205 -3.74 46.61 -11.06
N VAL A 206 -4.19 45.89 -12.08
CA VAL A 206 -3.36 45.49 -13.23
C VAL A 206 -2.90 46.77 -13.87
N GLN A 207 -1.72 47.25 -13.49
CA GLN A 207 -1.01 48.20 -14.33
C GLN A 207 -0.55 47.42 -15.56
N ALA A 208 -1.21 47.71 -16.68
CA ALA A 208 -0.77 47.26 -17.97
C ALA A 208 0.67 47.81 -18.16
N GLY A 209 1.66 47.00 -17.87
CA GLY A 209 3.04 47.29 -18.22
C GLY A 209 3.21 47.21 -19.75
N PRO A 210 4.10 48.04 -20.34
CA PRO A 210 4.31 48.06 -21.77
C PRO A 210 4.80 46.69 -22.27
N GLY A 211 4.25 46.30 -23.44
CA GLY A 211 4.44 44.99 -24.04
C GLY A 211 5.93 44.57 -24.09
N PHE A 212 6.23 43.42 -23.49
CA PHE A 212 7.55 42.81 -23.60
C PHE A 212 7.62 42.03 -24.93
N ASP A 213 8.38 42.62 -25.86
CA ASP A 213 8.86 41.91 -27.03
C ASP A 213 10.20 41.23 -26.63
N SER A 214 10.08 40.01 -26.13
CA SER A 214 11.24 39.21 -25.74
C SER A 214 11.69 38.36 -26.92
N SER A 215 12.72 38.83 -27.63
CA SER A 215 13.44 37.98 -28.57
C SER A 215 14.10 36.81 -27.82
N ARG A 216 13.88 35.60 -28.31
CA ARG A 216 14.32 34.31 -27.73
C ARG A 216 15.82 34.16 -27.45
N ARG A 217 16.64 35.18 -27.74
CA ARG A 217 18.10 35.14 -27.56
C ARG A 217 18.58 35.65 -26.20
N GLU A 218 17.84 36.50 -25.52
CA GLU A 218 18.28 37.05 -24.22
C GLU A 218 18.01 36.14 -23.04
N VAL A 219 17.04 35.22 -23.16
CA VAL A 219 16.73 34.27 -22.08
C VAL A 219 17.83 33.20 -21.91
N PHE A 220 18.56 32.87 -23.00
CA PHE A 220 19.64 31.86 -22.92
C PHE A 220 20.97 32.41 -22.39
N SER A 221 21.21 33.71 -22.40
CA SER A 221 22.43 34.26 -21.82
C SER A 221 22.39 34.40 -20.29
N GLN A 222 21.22 34.59 -19.72
CA GLN A 222 21.07 34.71 -18.25
C GLN A 222 21.09 33.36 -17.51
N VAL A 223 20.78 32.26 -18.19
CA VAL A 223 20.84 30.90 -17.58
C VAL A 223 22.28 30.39 -17.55
N GLY A 224 23.14 30.83 -18.46
CA GLY A 224 24.56 30.44 -18.53
C GLY A 224 25.40 30.95 -17.34
N ASP A 225 25.10 32.13 -16.84
CA ASP A 225 25.89 32.76 -15.78
C ASP A 225 25.49 32.30 -14.37
N THR A 226 24.31 31.72 -14.19
CA THR A 226 23.84 31.25 -12.89
C THR A 226 24.36 29.85 -12.57
N VAL A 227 24.74 29.05 -13.56
CA VAL A 227 25.21 27.66 -13.35
C VAL A 227 26.74 27.61 -13.10
N ALA A 228 27.48 28.63 -13.50
CA ALA A 228 28.93 28.70 -13.29
C ALA A 228 29.35 29.01 -11.84
N GLY A 229 28.42 29.46 -10.98
CA GLY A 229 28.69 29.85 -9.59
C GLY A 229 28.51 28.74 -8.54
N MET A 230 28.11 27.53 -8.92
CA MET A 230 27.73 26.47 -7.97
C MET A 230 28.77 25.36 -7.76
N PHE A 231 29.98 25.50 -8.23
CA PHE A 231 31.07 24.57 -7.95
C PHE A 231 32.19 25.27 -7.16
N VAL A 232 32.02 25.34 -5.84
CA VAL A 232 33.11 25.59 -4.88
C VAL A 232 33.20 24.39 -3.94
N PRO A 233 34.36 23.74 -3.82
CA PRO A 233 34.54 22.65 -2.83
C PRO A 233 34.55 23.27 -1.44
N GLN A 234 33.74 22.71 -0.52
CA GLN A 234 33.82 23.06 0.90
C GLN A 234 34.62 21.97 1.63
N ASP A 235 35.75 22.42 2.16
CA ASP A 235 36.57 21.70 3.11
C ASP A 235 35.88 21.59 4.46
N GLU A 236 36.30 20.55 5.15
CA GLU A 236 35.88 20.06 6.44
C GLU A 236 35.75 21.13 7.55
N GLN A 237 34.73 21.06 8.38
CA GLN A 237 34.70 21.05 9.85
C GLN A 237 33.36 21.57 10.40
N GLY A 238 32.72 20.80 11.26
CA GLY A 238 31.63 21.29 12.10
C GLY A 238 30.52 20.29 12.40
N VAL A 239 30.84 19.35 13.26
CA VAL A 239 29.89 18.39 13.86
C VAL A 239 28.93 19.12 14.78
N HIS A 240 27.64 18.99 14.57
CA HIS A 240 26.66 19.00 15.67
C HIS A 240 25.68 17.84 15.48
N ALA A 241 25.77 16.90 16.42
CA ALA A 241 24.89 15.79 16.60
C ALA A 241 23.49 16.28 17.00
N VAL A 242 22.48 15.84 16.26
CA VAL A 242 21.12 15.76 16.73
C VAL A 242 20.72 14.30 16.76
N GLU A 243 20.30 13.88 17.94
CA GLU A 243 20.02 12.52 18.35
C GLU A 243 19.06 11.81 17.38
N GLN A 244 19.60 10.79 16.72
CA GLN A 244 18.82 9.73 16.09
C GLN A 244 18.47 8.71 17.20
N GLY A 245 17.31 8.88 17.79
CA GLY A 245 16.73 7.88 18.67
C GLY A 245 15.42 7.39 18.08
N ALA A 246 15.32 6.07 17.95
CA ALA A 246 14.09 5.29 17.73
C ALA A 246 13.65 5.00 16.29
N VAL A 247 14.56 4.50 15.43
CA VAL A 247 14.15 3.74 14.23
C VAL A 247 14.93 2.42 14.04
N ASP A 248 15.75 1.99 15.01
CA ASP A 248 16.67 0.85 14.85
C ASP A 248 16.19 -0.48 15.41
N ALA A 249 14.92 -0.65 15.74
CA ALA A 249 14.43 -1.92 16.29
C ALA A 249 13.78 -2.89 15.29
N ALA A 250 13.58 -2.50 14.03
CA ALA A 250 12.93 -3.36 13.02
C ALA A 250 13.86 -3.87 11.90
N GLN A 251 15.17 -3.54 11.94
CA GLN A 251 16.12 -3.94 10.88
C GLN A 251 17.18 -4.96 11.30
N ALA A 252 17.09 -5.52 12.48
CA ALA A 252 18.01 -6.57 12.92
C ALA A 252 17.61 -7.92 12.33
N GLY A 253 18.08 -8.25 11.12
CA GLY A 253 17.93 -9.60 10.59
C GLY A 253 18.17 -9.83 9.10
N ALA A 254 18.40 -8.81 8.29
CA ALA A 254 18.69 -9.02 6.87
C ALA A 254 20.15 -8.70 6.56
N SER A 255 21.02 -9.69 6.64
CA SER A 255 22.39 -9.61 6.11
C SER A 255 22.35 -9.49 4.58
N ALA A 256 23.16 -8.59 4.02
CA ALA A 256 23.24 -8.20 2.61
C ALA A 256 23.71 -9.29 1.60
N ASP A 257 23.61 -10.57 1.94
CA ASP A 257 24.16 -11.68 1.16
C ASP A 257 23.11 -12.67 0.65
N GLN A 258 21.90 -12.20 0.31
CA GLN A 258 20.89 -13.08 -0.28
C GLN A 258 20.65 -12.72 -1.74
N ALA A 259 20.95 -13.68 -2.61
CA ALA A 259 20.54 -13.65 -4.00
C ALA A 259 19.02 -13.37 -4.10
N PRO A 260 18.57 -12.50 -5.02
CA PRO A 260 17.15 -12.23 -5.18
C PRO A 260 16.44 -13.51 -5.63
N GLY A 261 15.55 -14.04 -4.78
CA GLY A 261 14.64 -15.10 -5.18
C GLY A 261 14.36 -16.25 -4.20
N ALA A 262 15.10 -16.45 -3.15
CA ALA A 262 14.83 -17.55 -2.21
C ALA A 262 14.34 -17.03 -0.86
N LEU A 263 13.03 -17.08 -0.61
CA LEU A 263 12.49 -16.95 0.74
C LEU A 263 12.98 -18.12 1.59
N LYS A 264 13.72 -17.83 2.66
CA LYS A 264 14.13 -18.85 3.62
C LYS A 264 12.99 -19.14 4.57
N ALA A 265 12.65 -20.42 4.72
CA ALA A 265 11.70 -20.84 5.74
C ALA A 265 12.29 -20.60 7.15
N MET A 266 11.40 -20.27 8.09
CA MET A 266 11.71 -20.20 9.51
C MET A 266 12.06 -21.59 10.07
N LEU A 267 12.54 -21.67 11.32
CA LEU A 267 12.90 -22.93 11.96
C LEU A 267 11.72 -23.90 12.10
N ASP A 268 10.51 -23.38 12.18
CA ASP A 268 9.24 -24.12 12.22
C ASP A 268 8.73 -24.54 10.83
N GLY A 269 9.45 -24.20 9.76
CA GLY A 269 9.09 -24.49 8.37
C GLY A 269 8.11 -23.50 7.75
N THR A 270 7.69 -22.45 8.46
CA THR A 270 6.84 -21.39 7.90
C THR A 270 7.68 -20.34 7.17
N LEU A 271 7.03 -19.56 6.29
CA LEU A 271 7.62 -18.36 5.72
C LEU A 271 7.42 -17.18 6.67
N PRO A 272 8.32 -16.18 6.70
CA PRO A 272 8.14 -15.01 7.54
C PRO A 272 6.78 -14.34 7.31
N HIS A 273 6.10 -14.03 8.39
CA HIS A 273 4.86 -13.25 8.38
C HIS A 273 5.17 -11.78 8.60
N PHE A 274 4.32 -10.90 8.13
CA PHE A 274 4.39 -9.46 8.35
C PHE A 274 2.98 -8.87 8.28
N LEU A 275 2.70 -7.89 9.11
CA LEU A 275 1.49 -7.09 8.97
C LEU A 275 1.86 -5.82 8.18
N PRO A 276 1.14 -5.47 7.09
CA PRO A 276 1.41 -4.24 6.36
C PRO A 276 1.12 -3.00 7.22
N ASP A 277 2.01 -2.02 7.21
CA ASP A 277 1.87 -0.77 7.99
C ASP A 277 0.52 -0.06 7.76
N ARG A 278 -0.02 -0.14 6.53
CA ARG A 278 -1.36 0.36 6.22
C ARG A 278 -2.47 -0.37 6.97
N ARG A 279 -2.27 -1.69 7.19
CA ARG A 279 -3.23 -2.49 7.95
C ARG A 279 -3.20 -2.09 9.42
N GLU A 280 -2.03 -1.94 10.02
CA GLU A 280 -1.87 -1.49 11.39
C GLU A 280 -2.50 -0.10 11.57
N ARG A 281 -2.14 0.87 10.74
CA ARG A 281 -2.71 2.22 10.76
C ARG A 281 -4.24 2.21 10.64
N LEU A 282 -4.79 1.36 9.76
CA LEU A 282 -6.24 1.24 9.59
C LEU A 282 -6.92 0.70 10.84
N LEU A 283 -6.37 -0.36 11.44
CA LEU A 283 -6.92 -0.96 12.66
C LEU A 283 -6.83 0.01 13.84
N ASP A 284 -5.71 0.72 13.99
CA ASP A 284 -5.54 1.75 15.02
C ASP A 284 -6.56 2.87 14.86
N ALA A 285 -6.74 3.38 13.64
CA ALA A 285 -7.71 4.43 13.35
C ALA A 285 -9.16 3.97 13.61
N LEU A 286 -9.50 2.73 13.28
CA LEU A 286 -10.81 2.16 13.59
C LEU A 286 -11.02 2.00 15.11
N ALA A 287 -9.99 1.60 15.84
CA ALA A 287 -10.04 1.53 17.31
C ALA A 287 -10.23 2.91 17.95
N GLU A 288 -9.62 3.97 17.40
CA GLU A 288 -9.83 5.35 17.85
C GLU A 288 -11.25 5.86 17.58
N LEU A 289 -11.90 5.39 16.49
CA LEU A 289 -13.30 5.70 16.22
C LEU A 289 -14.27 5.04 17.21
N GLY A 290 -13.86 3.95 17.88
CA GLY A 290 -14.63 3.24 18.90
C GLY A 290 -15.21 1.91 18.41
N GLU A 291 -16.28 1.45 19.09
CA GLU A 291 -16.92 0.18 18.77
C GLU A 291 -17.82 0.31 17.54
N PRO A 292 -17.73 -0.63 16.58
CA PRO A 292 -18.60 -0.60 15.41
C PRO A 292 -20.01 -1.07 15.74
N ALA A 293 -20.97 -0.67 14.92
CA ALA A 293 -22.25 -1.36 14.84
C ALA A 293 -22.02 -2.78 14.30
N GLU A 294 -22.72 -3.78 14.87
CA GLU A 294 -22.62 -5.15 14.35
C GLU A 294 -23.18 -5.23 12.94
N ALA A 295 -22.33 -5.49 11.98
CA ALA A 295 -22.68 -5.56 10.57
C ALA A 295 -21.74 -6.50 9.81
N ALA A 296 -22.27 -7.15 8.78
CA ALA A 296 -21.44 -7.80 7.79
C ALA A 296 -20.90 -6.72 6.83
N ILE A 297 -19.60 -6.60 6.76
CA ILE A 297 -18.92 -5.64 5.88
C ILE A 297 -18.22 -6.38 4.74
N GLU A 298 -18.51 -5.97 3.51
CA GLU A 298 -17.87 -6.48 2.31
C GLU A 298 -16.93 -5.41 1.75
N THR A 299 -15.64 -5.67 1.85
CA THR A 299 -14.60 -4.77 1.35
C THR A 299 -13.50 -5.55 0.64
N ARG A 300 -12.63 -4.85 -0.06
CA ARG A 300 -11.41 -5.45 -0.62
C ARG A 300 -10.35 -5.76 0.45
N LEU A 301 -10.54 -5.30 1.68
CA LEU A 301 -9.54 -5.26 2.75
C LEU A 301 -9.48 -6.55 3.55
N TRP A 302 -10.63 -7.15 3.88
CA TRP A 302 -10.74 -8.32 4.72
C TRP A 302 -11.49 -9.45 4.04
N GLY A 303 -11.22 -10.67 4.48
CA GLY A 303 -11.98 -11.84 4.11
C GLY A 303 -11.98 -12.86 5.24
N ARG A 304 -13.04 -13.65 5.32
CA ARG A 304 -13.18 -14.75 6.27
C ARG A 304 -12.90 -16.06 5.58
N VAL A 305 -12.05 -16.89 6.18
CA VAL A 305 -11.68 -18.20 5.64
C VAL A 305 -12.43 -19.29 6.37
N ASN A 306 -13.08 -20.18 5.61
CA ASN A 306 -13.62 -21.42 6.12
C ASN A 306 -12.82 -22.61 5.55
N ILE A 307 -12.58 -23.62 6.39
CA ILE A 307 -11.85 -24.84 6.02
C ILE A 307 -12.78 -26.04 6.10
N ASP A 308 -13.03 -26.66 4.95
CA ASP A 308 -13.73 -27.96 4.90
C ASP A 308 -12.79 -29.05 5.47
N VAL A 309 -13.02 -29.40 6.73
CA VAL A 309 -12.21 -30.40 7.47
C VAL A 309 -12.28 -31.79 6.86
N VAL A 310 -13.33 -32.11 6.08
CA VAL A 310 -13.45 -33.42 5.40
C VAL A 310 -12.52 -33.48 4.19
N ARG A 311 -12.39 -32.38 3.46
CA ARG A 311 -11.49 -32.25 2.30
C ARG A 311 -10.05 -31.96 2.72
N CYS A 312 -9.85 -31.32 3.84
CA CYS A 312 -8.54 -30.92 4.35
C CYS A 312 -7.68 -32.15 4.65
N LYS A 313 -6.41 -32.12 4.24
CA LYS A 313 -5.42 -33.18 4.51
C LYS A 313 -4.45 -32.82 5.64
N GLY A 314 -4.61 -31.70 6.31
CA GLY A 314 -3.74 -31.27 7.39
C GLY A 314 -2.31 -30.91 6.93
N CYS A 315 -2.11 -30.51 5.68
CA CYS A 315 -0.77 -30.22 5.12
C CYS A 315 -0.18 -28.87 5.59
N LEU A 316 -0.96 -28.02 6.24
CA LEU A 316 -0.59 -26.70 6.80
C LEU A 316 -0.04 -25.69 5.79
N MET A 317 -0.14 -25.95 4.48
CA MET A 317 0.37 -25.03 3.47
C MET A 317 -0.33 -23.65 3.53
N CYS A 318 -1.61 -23.61 3.86
CA CYS A 318 -2.35 -22.35 4.02
C CYS A 318 -1.76 -21.44 5.11
N ALA A 319 -1.36 -22.01 6.23
CA ALA A 319 -0.65 -21.27 7.30
C ALA A 319 0.78 -20.90 6.88
N THR A 320 1.54 -21.84 6.31
CA THR A 320 2.93 -21.62 5.86
C THR A 320 3.05 -20.47 4.87
N PHE A 321 2.14 -20.38 3.91
CA PHE A 321 2.20 -19.37 2.84
C PHE A 321 1.40 -18.10 3.14
N CYS A 322 0.60 -18.06 4.23
CA CYS A 322 -0.11 -16.84 4.61
C CYS A 322 0.89 -15.70 4.85
N PRO A 323 0.81 -14.58 4.12
CA PRO A 323 1.80 -13.52 4.27
C PRO A 323 1.70 -12.78 5.60
N THR A 324 0.49 -12.66 6.15
CA THR A 324 0.23 -11.91 7.39
C THR A 324 0.12 -12.78 8.64
N GLY A 325 0.11 -14.10 8.48
CA GLY A 325 -0.15 -15.01 9.60
C GLY A 325 -1.61 -15.04 10.04
N ALA A 326 -2.53 -14.45 9.26
CA ALA A 326 -3.96 -14.51 9.54
C ALA A 326 -4.50 -15.94 9.66
N ILE A 327 -3.87 -16.91 9.01
CA ILE A 327 -4.04 -18.34 9.29
C ILE A 327 -2.78 -18.79 10.01
N ALA A 328 -2.92 -19.16 11.27
CA ALA A 328 -1.83 -19.60 12.13
C ALA A 328 -2.01 -21.05 12.56
N LYS A 329 -0.89 -21.77 12.71
CA LYS A 329 -0.85 -23.08 13.34
C LYS A 329 -0.67 -22.89 14.83
N VAL A 330 -1.53 -23.46 15.65
CA VAL A 330 -1.39 -23.50 17.10
C VAL A 330 -1.47 -24.94 17.61
N GLU A 331 -0.91 -25.21 18.78
CA GLU A 331 -1.03 -26.49 19.48
C GLU A 331 -2.28 -26.45 20.34
N GLY A 332 -3.22 -27.39 20.11
CA GLY A 332 -4.38 -27.58 20.94
C GLY A 332 -4.03 -28.22 22.30
N GLU A 333 -5.02 -28.28 23.21
CA GLU A 333 -4.84 -28.76 24.57
C GLU A 333 -4.34 -30.21 24.65
N ASP A 334 -4.69 -31.05 23.69
CA ASP A 334 -4.29 -32.48 23.62
C ASP A 334 -3.01 -32.69 22.75
N GLY A 335 -2.30 -31.62 22.38
CA GLY A 335 -1.17 -31.67 21.46
C GLY A 335 -1.56 -31.87 20.00
N ASP A 336 -2.84 -31.74 19.69
CA ASP A 336 -3.35 -31.76 18.32
C ASP A 336 -3.03 -30.42 17.63
N VAL A 337 -2.95 -30.46 16.31
CA VAL A 337 -2.73 -29.25 15.51
C VAL A 337 -4.06 -28.61 15.20
N VAL A 338 -4.18 -27.35 15.56
CA VAL A 338 -5.32 -26.49 15.26
C VAL A 338 -4.88 -25.38 14.31
N LEU A 339 -5.69 -25.06 13.32
CA LEU A 339 -5.54 -23.84 12.53
C LEU A 339 -6.51 -22.80 13.06
N GLU A 340 -5.97 -21.63 13.35
CA GLU A 340 -6.75 -20.45 13.74
C GLU A 340 -6.77 -19.43 12.61
N HIS A 341 -7.91 -18.80 12.40
CA HIS A 341 -8.06 -17.71 11.48
C HIS A 341 -8.44 -16.41 12.21
N ARG A 342 -7.72 -15.34 11.90
CA ARG A 342 -7.94 -13.97 12.39
C ARG A 342 -8.33 -13.07 11.23
N PRO A 343 -9.61 -12.74 11.06
CA PRO A 343 -10.07 -11.87 9.96
C PRO A 343 -9.43 -10.50 9.97
N ALA A 344 -9.17 -9.89 11.13
CA ALA A 344 -8.50 -8.59 11.25
C ALA A 344 -7.14 -8.54 10.52
N ASP A 345 -6.38 -9.66 10.58
CA ASP A 345 -5.06 -9.78 9.94
C ASP A 345 -5.15 -10.24 8.48
N CYS A 346 -6.33 -10.73 8.04
CA CYS A 346 -6.51 -11.22 6.69
C CYS A 346 -6.56 -10.05 5.69
N VAL A 347 -5.66 -10.05 4.70
CA VAL A 347 -5.58 -9.05 3.64
C VAL A 347 -6.25 -9.50 2.34
N LYS A 348 -7.09 -10.52 2.39
CA LYS A 348 -7.88 -11.02 1.25
C LYS A 348 -7.04 -11.30 0.00
N CYS A 349 -5.81 -11.82 0.21
CA CYS A 349 -4.84 -12.04 -0.87
C CYS A 349 -5.04 -13.34 -1.65
N ARG A 350 -5.91 -14.24 -1.19
CA ARG A 350 -6.23 -15.56 -1.77
C ARG A 350 -5.09 -16.58 -1.78
N CYS A 351 -3.92 -16.28 -1.22
CA CYS A 351 -2.78 -17.19 -1.22
C CYS A 351 -3.11 -18.56 -0.61
N CYS A 352 -3.93 -18.59 0.45
CA CYS A 352 -4.36 -19.83 1.13
C CYS A 352 -5.24 -20.73 0.25
N THR A 353 -6.13 -20.14 -0.55
CA THR A 353 -6.96 -20.89 -1.50
C THR A 353 -6.15 -21.41 -2.66
N ASP A 354 -5.27 -20.59 -3.22
CA ASP A 354 -4.44 -20.91 -4.38
C ASP A 354 -3.41 -22.03 -4.07
N VAL A 355 -2.95 -22.13 -2.80
CA VAL A 355 -1.98 -23.14 -2.40
C VAL A 355 -2.60 -24.46 -1.98
N CYS A 356 -3.92 -24.51 -1.75
CA CYS A 356 -4.58 -25.70 -1.22
C CYS A 356 -4.69 -26.81 -2.27
N PRO A 357 -4.04 -27.98 -2.09
CA PRO A 357 -4.04 -29.02 -3.10
C PRO A 357 -5.36 -29.80 -3.18
N THR A 358 -6.29 -29.55 -2.25
CA THR A 358 -7.59 -30.24 -2.16
C THR A 358 -8.77 -29.31 -2.28
N ASP A 359 -8.53 -28.01 -2.55
CA ASP A 359 -9.56 -26.96 -2.59
C ASP A 359 -10.45 -26.97 -1.34
N ALA A 360 -9.84 -27.21 -0.18
CA ALA A 360 -10.57 -27.30 1.09
C ALA A 360 -10.86 -25.92 1.71
N LEU A 361 -10.29 -24.83 1.16
CA LEU A 361 -10.49 -23.49 1.70
C LEU A 361 -11.46 -22.68 0.83
N THR A 362 -12.40 -22.04 1.51
CA THR A 362 -13.29 -21.04 0.92
C THR A 362 -13.02 -19.70 1.57
N LEU A 363 -12.77 -18.68 0.76
CA LEU A 363 -12.63 -17.29 1.19
C LEU A 363 -13.95 -16.57 0.95
N TYR A 364 -14.62 -16.18 2.03
CA TYR A 364 -15.81 -15.34 1.97
C TYR A 364 -15.43 -13.88 1.77
N GLU A 365 -16.27 -13.15 1.06
CA GLU A 365 -16.03 -11.75 0.71
C GLU A 365 -16.40 -10.79 1.85
N ASP A 366 -17.23 -11.24 2.79
CA ASP A 366 -17.70 -10.51 3.96
C ASP A 366 -17.00 -10.95 5.24
N VAL A 367 -16.93 -10.03 6.19
CA VAL A 367 -16.51 -10.27 7.58
C VAL A 367 -17.46 -9.52 8.52
N LEU A 368 -17.59 -9.97 9.77
CA LEU A 368 -18.31 -9.19 10.77
C LEU A 368 -17.43 -8.04 11.28
N SER A 369 -18.02 -6.88 11.48
CA SER A 369 -17.32 -5.70 12.01
C SER A 369 -16.67 -5.96 13.36
N SER A 370 -17.33 -6.74 14.22
CA SER A 370 -16.81 -7.22 15.52
C SER A 370 -15.57 -8.10 15.38
N GLU A 371 -15.47 -8.91 14.33
CA GLU A 371 -14.28 -9.74 14.03
C GLU A 371 -13.06 -8.88 13.66
N VAL A 372 -13.30 -7.74 13.05
CA VAL A 372 -12.24 -6.78 12.71
C VAL A 372 -11.83 -5.97 13.94
N ALA A 373 -12.80 -5.41 14.68
CA ALA A 373 -12.53 -4.56 15.84
C ALA A 373 -11.92 -5.34 17.01
N GLY A 374 -12.37 -6.57 17.23
CA GLY A 374 -11.91 -7.39 18.36
C GLY A 374 -10.52 -8.01 18.17
N GLY A 375 -10.01 -8.06 16.96
CA GLY A 375 -8.74 -8.76 16.65
C GLY A 375 -8.74 -10.24 17.06
N CYS A 376 -9.93 -10.81 17.31
CA CYS A 376 -10.10 -12.13 17.89
C CYS A 376 -9.86 -13.23 16.86
N VAL A 377 -9.47 -14.40 17.35
CA VAL A 377 -9.60 -15.65 16.60
C VAL A 377 -11.10 -15.95 16.50
N THR A 378 -11.64 -15.95 15.30
CA THR A 378 -13.06 -16.18 15.09
C THR A 378 -13.38 -17.59 14.68
N GLU A 379 -12.43 -18.30 14.09
CA GLU A 379 -12.60 -19.67 13.67
C GLU A 379 -11.38 -20.52 14.01
N SER A 380 -11.60 -21.63 14.69
CA SER A 380 -10.60 -22.65 15.00
C SER A 380 -10.97 -23.95 14.31
N PHE A 381 -10.03 -24.53 13.59
CA PHE A 381 -10.24 -25.76 12.83
C PHE A 381 -9.31 -26.85 13.34
N GLU A 382 -9.86 -27.89 13.96
CA GLU A 382 -9.09 -29.08 14.31
C GLU A 382 -8.63 -29.79 13.04
N MET A 383 -7.31 -29.97 12.93
CA MET A 383 -6.75 -30.63 11.78
C MET A 383 -6.89 -32.15 11.89
N PRO A 384 -7.23 -32.84 10.77
CA PRO A 384 -7.24 -34.28 10.76
C PRO A 384 -5.84 -34.79 11.11
N ARG A 385 -5.74 -35.70 12.09
CA ARG A 385 -4.48 -36.35 12.45
C ARG A 385 -3.92 -37.03 11.21
N VAL A 386 -2.76 -36.58 10.75
CA VAL A 386 -2.04 -37.23 9.67
C VAL A 386 -1.68 -38.62 10.19
N ARG A 387 -2.44 -39.65 9.80
CA ARG A 387 -2.07 -41.04 10.11
C ARG A 387 -0.71 -41.28 9.49
N ASP A 388 0.29 -41.47 10.34
CA ASP A 388 1.65 -41.83 9.97
C ASP A 388 1.62 -42.97 8.95
N ARG A 389 1.81 -42.65 7.69
CA ARG A 389 2.18 -43.65 6.71
C ARG A 389 3.70 -43.80 6.83
N ARG A 390 4.09 -44.64 7.86
CA ARG A 390 5.43 -45.19 8.06
C ARG A 390 6.60 -44.21 8.05
N GLY A 391 7.05 -43.82 9.23
CA GLY A 391 8.46 -43.66 9.53
C GLY A 391 9.09 -42.34 9.13
N GLY A 392 9.18 -41.44 10.07
CA GLY A 392 10.06 -40.27 10.08
C GLY A 392 9.40 -38.97 9.65
N PRO A 393 9.87 -37.84 10.20
CA PRO A 393 9.38 -36.52 9.84
C PRO A 393 9.75 -36.26 8.38
N HIS A 394 8.81 -36.46 7.47
CA HIS A 394 8.95 -35.95 6.11
C HIS A 394 8.79 -34.44 6.18
N THR A 395 9.91 -33.76 6.38
CA THR A 395 10.02 -32.34 6.16
C THR A 395 9.55 -32.00 4.75
N MET A 396 8.71 -30.97 4.60
CA MET A 396 8.20 -30.43 3.31
C MET A 396 9.28 -30.22 2.24
N LEU A 397 10.56 -30.13 2.63
CA LEU A 397 11.70 -30.00 1.73
C LEU A 397 11.86 -31.18 0.75
N SER A 398 11.29 -32.36 1.02
CA SER A 398 11.37 -33.49 0.10
C SER A 398 10.34 -33.42 -1.04
N ALA A 399 9.24 -32.69 -0.85
CA ALA A 399 8.20 -32.50 -1.86
C ALA A 399 8.57 -31.40 -2.90
N LEU A 400 9.50 -30.51 -2.56
CA LEU A 400 9.96 -29.42 -3.42
C LEU A 400 11.10 -29.83 -4.37
N LYS A 401 11.58 -31.09 -4.29
CA LYS A 401 12.68 -31.62 -5.12
C LYS A 401 12.24 -32.45 -6.33
N LYS A 402 10.96 -32.48 -6.67
CA LYS A 402 10.49 -33.12 -7.91
C LYS A 402 9.93 -32.11 -8.89
#